data_ebed138fce2e71976e9b944202fb1218
#
_entry.id   ebed138fce2e71976e9b944202fb1218
#
_cell.length_a   1.000
_cell.length_b   1.000
_cell.length_c   1.000
_cell.angle_alpha   90.00
_cell.angle_beta   90.00
_cell.angle_gamma   90.00
#
_symmetry.space_group_name_H-M   'P 1'
#
loop_
_entity.id
_entity.type
_entity.pdbx_description
1 polymer ?
#
loop_
_entity_poly.entity_id
_entity_poly.type
_entity_poly.pdbx_seq_one_letter_code
_entity_poly.pdbx_strand_id
1 'polypeptide(L)'
;LAACLCLAACGREEEAPAAEEIEEGVVLNVVTSYGVDDGNRRNYETAVAGYEAATGNRVNDNSSVSNEDWKSRVLTDFMTGSEPDVLFYFTNVDADPFINAGKVVSIEEIREEYPDYATNMKESMMAVASDGKHYAVPSSGYWETLFVNRRVLSACGVSIPGPDYTWDTFLEDCRRIKEAGYIPIACSLYEIPHYWFEFAVMNNGSLAGHMEIPVVDDAGVLVDDPASRKWIAALEDIKELYEAGYFPDDTLTAADAETVAMFGNGEAAFLIDGSWKLGYFTKNFARRIEDYVVAYVPGKGQRPASDTVGGISMGYFITRKAWEDPAKQAAAVEFVFHMTSEEVLGTFVTTEVTALVNGTETSGLSTIQQSAADANVHITGLAEAVQDAISGEAKSELFINIPKVVTGQMTAREAVEAAIRRN
;
A
#
# COMPACT_ATOMS: atom_id res chain seq x y z
N LEU A 1 32.63 -34.30 -87.76
CA LEU A 1 31.61 -33.23 -87.72
C LEU A 1 30.59 -33.57 -86.70
N ALA A 2 30.65 -32.97 -85.51
CA ALA A 2 29.62 -33.05 -84.47
C ALA A 2 29.26 -31.64 -84.10
N ALA A 3 27.96 -31.28 -84.27
CA ALA A 3 27.38 -30.01 -83.88
C ALA A 3 26.90 -30.16 -82.47
N CYS A 4 27.43 -29.34 -81.54
CA CYS A 4 26.88 -29.14 -80.20
C CYS A 4 25.77 -28.04 -80.22
N LEU A 5 24.54 -28.45 -79.88
CA LEU A 5 23.48 -27.53 -79.52
C LEU A 5 23.58 -27.15 -78.03
N CYS A 6 23.83 -25.91 -77.75
CA CYS A 6 23.66 -25.35 -76.40
C CYS A 6 22.19 -24.95 -76.20
N LEU A 7 21.51 -25.61 -75.26
CA LEU A 7 20.22 -25.18 -74.73
C LEU A 7 20.50 -24.23 -73.57
N ALA A 8 20.13 -23.00 -73.72
CA ALA A 8 20.08 -22.03 -72.66
C ALA A 8 18.79 -22.25 -71.80
N ALA A 9 18.96 -22.73 -70.59
CA ALA A 9 17.87 -22.74 -69.57
C ALA A 9 17.84 -21.42 -68.83
N CYS A 10 16.77 -20.59 -69.05
CA CYS A 10 16.45 -19.47 -68.22
C CYS A 10 15.94 -20.01 -66.87
N GLY A 11 16.77 -20.04 -65.87
CA GLY A 11 16.35 -20.19 -64.49
C GLY A 11 15.75 -18.85 -64.01
N ARG A 12 14.48 -18.89 -63.65
CA ARG A 12 13.86 -17.84 -62.87
C ARG A 12 14.38 -18.05 -61.45
N GLU A 13 15.18 -17.14 -60.91
CA GLU A 13 15.43 -17.01 -59.51
C GLU A 13 14.11 -16.60 -58.82
N GLU A 14 13.50 -17.50 -58.08
CA GLU A 14 12.49 -17.11 -57.07
C GLU A 14 13.19 -16.32 -55.99
N GLU A 15 12.96 -15.00 -55.92
CA GLU A 15 13.30 -14.22 -54.75
C GLU A 15 12.62 -14.87 -53.53
N ALA A 16 13.46 -15.31 -52.58
CA ALA A 16 13.00 -15.70 -51.27
C ALA A 16 12.21 -14.53 -50.64
N PRO A 17 11.06 -14.78 -49.98
CA PRO A 17 10.35 -13.74 -49.30
C PRO A 17 11.29 -13.04 -48.32
N ALA A 18 11.35 -11.73 -48.40
CA ALA A 18 12.07 -10.91 -47.43
C ALA A 18 11.63 -11.37 -46.04
N ALA A 19 12.59 -11.70 -45.18
CA ALA A 19 12.34 -11.94 -43.78
C ALA A 19 11.61 -10.68 -43.28
N GLU A 20 10.39 -10.83 -42.78
CA GLU A 20 9.74 -9.77 -42.01
C GLU A 20 10.71 -9.34 -40.93
N GLU A 21 11.17 -8.09 -41.00
CA GLU A 21 11.89 -7.46 -39.89
C GLU A 21 10.93 -7.55 -38.70
N ILE A 22 11.28 -8.39 -37.73
CA ILE A 22 10.62 -8.39 -36.43
C ILE A 22 10.99 -7.01 -35.86
N GLU A 23 10.05 -6.07 -35.85
CA GLU A 23 10.22 -4.81 -35.12
C GLU A 23 10.59 -5.18 -33.69
N GLU A 24 11.80 -4.79 -33.26
CA GLU A 24 12.20 -4.98 -31.86
C GLU A 24 11.20 -4.23 -30.99
N GLY A 25 10.51 -4.93 -30.07
CA GLY A 25 9.54 -4.33 -29.17
C GLY A 25 10.17 -3.24 -28.30
N VAL A 26 9.37 -2.31 -27.90
CA VAL A 26 9.78 -1.19 -27.01
C VAL A 26 10.18 -1.70 -25.65
N VAL A 27 11.25 -1.16 -25.07
CA VAL A 27 11.66 -1.44 -23.68
C VAL A 27 11.14 -0.33 -22.77
N LEU A 28 10.25 -0.69 -21.84
CA LEU A 28 9.77 0.21 -20.80
C LEU A 28 10.56 0.01 -19.49
N ASN A 29 11.03 1.10 -18.90
CA ASN A 29 11.54 1.11 -17.55
C ASN A 29 10.38 1.28 -16.58
N VAL A 30 10.15 0.30 -15.73
CA VAL A 30 9.01 0.29 -14.80
C VAL A 30 9.52 0.19 -13.37
N VAL A 31 8.95 0.99 -12.50
CA VAL A 31 9.18 0.95 -11.04
C VAL A 31 7.85 0.76 -10.35
N THR A 32 7.79 -0.25 -9.49
CA THR A 32 6.61 -0.53 -8.65
C THR A 32 7.01 -0.86 -7.22
N SER A 33 6.03 -0.97 -6.33
CA SER A 33 6.19 -1.46 -4.96
C SER A 33 6.31 -2.99 -4.86
N TYR A 34 6.09 -3.72 -5.96
CA TYR A 34 6.11 -5.18 -5.99
C TYR A 34 7.55 -5.72 -6.00
N GLY A 35 8.31 -5.45 -4.92
CA GLY A 35 9.67 -6.00 -4.73
C GLY A 35 9.67 -7.51 -4.47
N VAL A 36 10.87 -8.09 -4.33
CA VAL A 36 11.07 -9.56 -4.21
C VAL A 36 10.29 -10.15 -3.02
N ASP A 37 10.15 -9.39 -1.92
CA ASP A 37 9.50 -9.85 -0.70
C ASP A 37 8.01 -9.45 -0.63
N ASP A 38 7.48 -8.74 -1.64
CA ASP A 38 6.07 -8.39 -1.70
C ASP A 38 5.18 -9.62 -1.94
N GLY A 39 4.04 -9.68 -1.29
CA GLY A 39 3.07 -10.78 -1.39
C GLY A 39 2.50 -10.96 -2.81
N ASN A 40 2.42 -9.88 -3.58
CA ASN A 40 1.93 -9.86 -4.96
C ASN A 40 3.04 -9.95 -6.01
N ARG A 41 4.32 -10.09 -5.63
CA ARG A 41 5.43 -10.16 -6.57
C ARG A 41 5.20 -11.15 -7.71
N ARG A 42 4.73 -12.35 -7.38
CA ARG A 42 4.46 -13.39 -8.39
C ARG A 42 3.35 -13.03 -9.35
N ASN A 43 2.29 -12.39 -8.85
CA ASN A 43 1.18 -11.92 -9.68
C ASN A 43 1.65 -10.83 -10.64
N TYR A 44 2.47 -9.91 -10.15
CA TYR A 44 3.12 -8.87 -10.95
C TYR A 44 4.00 -9.46 -12.06
N GLU A 45 4.90 -10.40 -11.75
CA GLU A 45 5.75 -11.07 -12.74
C GLU A 45 4.93 -11.81 -13.80
N THR A 46 3.83 -12.45 -13.39
CA THR A 46 2.92 -13.13 -14.32
C THR A 46 2.21 -12.14 -15.25
N ALA A 47 1.76 -11.02 -14.71
CA ALA A 47 1.12 -9.97 -15.49
C ALA A 47 2.10 -9.33 -16.49
N VAL A 48 3.32 -9.02 -16.06
CA VAL A 48 4.39 -8.50 -16.94
C VAL A 48 4.69 -9.48 -18.07
N ALA A 49 4.86 -10.77 -17.75
CA ALA A 49 5.08 -11.79 -18.78
C ALA A 49 3.91 -11.89 -19.78
N GLY A 50 2.66 -11.73 -19.31
CA GLY A 50 1.49 -11.64 -20.15
C GLY A 50 1.51 -10.46 -21.11
N TYR A 51 1.86 -9.27 -20.60
CA TYR A 51 2.05 -8.07 -21.40
C TYR A 51 3.12 -8.26 -22.48
N GLU A 52 4.31 -8.73 -22.09
CA GLU A 52 5.43 -8.98 -23.01
C GLU A 52 5.05 -9.98 -24.12
N ALA A 53 4.33 -11.05 -23.77
CA ALA A 53 3.89 -12.06 -24.71
C ALA A 53 2.83 -11.53 -25.69
N ALA A 54 1.95 -10.65 -25.23
CA ALA A 54 0.85 -10.11 -26.06
C ALA A 54 1.35 -9.02 -27.01
N THR A 55 2.33 -8.20 -26.61
CA THR A 55 2.73 -7.00 -27.34
C THR A 55 4.07 -7.11 -28.05
N GLY A 56 4.92 -8.03 -27.64
CA GLY A 56 6.34 -8.09 -28.06
C GLY A 56 7.24 -7.06 -27.37
N ASN A 57 6.67 -6.12 -26.58
CA ASN A 57 7.43 -5.18 -25.77
C ASN A 57 8.17 -5.87 -24.63
N ARG A 58 9.07 -5.15 -23.98
CA ARG A 58 9.85 -5.64 -22.84
C ARG A 58 9.73 -4.70 -21.66
N VAL A 59 9.78 -5.25 -20.46
CA VAL A 59 9.78 -4.50 -19.21
C VAL A 59 11.14 -4.65 -18.53
N ASN A 60 11.84 -3.53 -18.35
CA ASN A 60 12.99 -3.44 -17.46
C ASN A 60 12.47 -3.06 -16.06
N ASP A 61 12.31 -4.09 -15.23
CA ASP A 61 11.73 -3.98 -13.90
C ASP A 61 12.76 -3.56 -12.85
N ASN A 62 12.56 -2.38 -12.25
CA ASN A 62 13.36 -1.83 -11.16
C ASN A 62 12.57 -1.71 -9.85
N SER A 63 11.59 -2.56 -9.66
CA SER A 63 10.69 -2.57 -8.49
C SER A 63 11.39 -2.97 -7.19
N SER A 64 10.91 -2.42 -6.09
CA SER A 64 11.39 -2.73 -4.73
C SER A 64 10.23 -2.62 -3.75
N VAL A 65 10.35 -3.22 -2.57
CA VAL A 65 9.36 -3.06 -1.51
C VAL A 65 9.26 -1.59 -1.11
N SER A 66 8.02 -1.08 -0.98
CA SER A 66 7.79 0.31 -0.61
C SER A 66 8.13 0.55 0.86
N ASN A 67 9.10 1.43 1.08
CA ASN A 67 9.47 1.98 2.37
C ASN A 67 9.99 3.41 2.17
N GLU A 68 10.37 4.11 3.20
CA GLU A 68 10.83 5.50 3.10
C GLU A 68 12.11 5.64 2.25
N ASP A 69 13.01 4.65 2.27
CA ASP A 69 14.21 4.64 1.41
C ASP A 69 13.84 4.51 -0.07
N TRP A 70 12.86 3.65 -0.39
CA TRP A 70 12.34 3.50 -1.75
C TRP A 70 11.66 4.78 -2.24
N LYS A 71 10.84 5.43 -1.41
CA LYS A 71 10.23 6.73 -1.73
C LYS A 71 11.28 7.80 -2.02
N SER A 72 12.31 7.89 -1.18
CA SER A 72 13.42 8.84 -1.36
C SER A 72 14.21 8.56 -2.64
N ARG A 73 14.42 7.29 -3.01
CA ARG A 73 15.04 6.90 -4.28
C ARG A 73 14.20 7.35 -5.47
N VAL A 74 12.89 7.08 -5.46
CA VAL A 74 11.98 7.50 -6.55
C VAL A 74 12.03 9.01 -6.75
N LEU A 75 11.93 9.79 -5.68
CA LEU A 75 12.04 11.25 -5.77
C LEU A 75 13.40 11.70 -6.34
N THR A 76 14.49 11.05 -5.95
CA THR A 76 15.83 11.32 -6.48
C THR A 76 15.91 11.02 -7.97
N ASP A 77 15.31 9.93 -8.45
CA ASP A 77 15.27 9.58 -9.87
C ASP A 77 14.56 10.67 -10.69
N PHE A 78 13.43 11.20 -10.17
CA PHE A 78 12.74 12.33 -10.81
C PHE A 78 13.57 13.62 -10.80
N MET A 79 14.29 13.91 -9.73
CA MET A 79 15.14 15.11 -9.63
C MET A 79 16.35 15.05 -10.56
N THR A 80 16.89 13.85 -10.84
CA THR A 80 18.09 13.64 -11.66
C THR A 80 17.79 13.34 -13.13
N GLY A 81 16.51 13.27 -13.53
CA GLY A 81 16.09 12.94 -14.90
C GLY A 81 16.23 11.45 -15.24
N SER A 82 16.30 10.60 -14.20
CA SER A 82 16.39 9.14 -14.30
C SER A 82 15.04 8.47 -14.02
N GLU A 83 13.95 9.24 -14.08
CA GLU A 83 12.60 8.75 -13.86
C GLU A 83 12.26 7.56 -14.78
N PRO A 84 11.46 6.59 -14.31
CA PRO A 84 10.98 5.46 -15.11
C PRO A 84 10.04 5.95 -16.23
N ASP A 85 9.63 5.04 -17.11
CA ASP A 85 8.60 5.30 -18.11
C ASP A 85 7.19 5.17 -17.49
N VAL A 86 7.01 4.14 -16.64
CA VAL A 86 5.81 3.93 -15.82
C VAL A 86 6.19 3.73 -14.37
N LEU A 87 5.45 4.39 -13.49
CA LEU A 87 5.64 4.33 -12.04
C LEU A 87 4.34 3.89 -11.35
N PHE A 88 4.40 2.86 -10.53
CA PHE A 88 3.35 2.52 -9.56
C PHE A 88 3.74 3.06 -8.19
N TYR A 89 3.01 4.06 -7.71
CA TYR A 89 3.42 4.85 -6.56
C TYR A 89 2.22 5.37 -5.78
N PHE A 90 2.47 5.94 -4.60
CA PHE A 90 1.47 6.60 -3.78
C PHE A 90 0.81 7.76 -4.52
N THR A 91 -0.50 7.94 -4.28
CA THR A 91 -1.32 8.97 -4.93
C THR A 91 -1.66 10.14 -4.00
N ASN A 92 -1.11 10.13 -2.78
CA ASN A 92 -1.20 11.15 -1.76
C ASN A 92 -0.13 12.25 -1.94
N VAL A 93 0.16 13.03 -0.89
CA VAL A 93 1.16 14.10 -0.87
C VAL A 93 2.56 13.65 -1.29
N ASP A 94 2.88 12.37 -1.22
CA ASP A 94 4.18 11.82 -1.67
C ASP A 94 4.37 11.98 -3.20
N ALA A 95 3.27 12.10 -3.99
CA ALA A 95 3.31 12.34 -5.42
C ALA A 95 3.41 13.83 -5.80
N ASP A 96 3.05 14.74 -4.94
CA ASP A 96 3.02 16.17 -5.21
C ASP A 96 4.33 16.73 -5.80
N PRO A 97 5.53 16.33 -5.34
CA PRO A 97 6.77 16.86 -5.90
C PRO A 97 6.92 16.65 -7.40
N PHE A 98 6.57 15.49 -7.94
CA PHE A 98 6.69 15.23 -9.37
C PHE A 98 5.45 15.63 -10.16
N ILE A 99 4.25 15.65 -9.56
CA ILE A 99 3.05 16.24 -10.16
C ILE A 99 3.23 17.74 -10.36
N ASN A 100 3.60 18.47 -9.31
CA ASN A 100 3.82 19.92 -9.37
C ASN A 100 4.99 20.32 -10.28
N ALA A 101 5.98 19.46 -10.46
CA ALA A 101 7.06 19.65 -11.42
C ALA A 101 6.67 19.30 -12.87
N GLY A 102 5.44 18.88 -13.14
CA GLY A 102 4.96 18.47 -14.47
C GLY A 102 5.66 17.23 -15.04
N LYS A 103 6.16 16.35 -14.18
CA LYS A 103 6.93 15.16 -14.55
C LYS A 103 6.07 13.94 -14.90
N VAL A 104 4.77 14.00 -14.63
CA VAL A 104 3.78 12.96 -14.96
C VAL A 104 2.65 13.58 -15.77
N VAL A 105 1.90 12.74 -16.49
CA VAL A 105 0.83 13.15 -17.38
C VAL A 105 -0.51 12.90 -16.73
N SER A 106 -1.43 13.86 -16.83
CA SER A 106 -2.79 13.67 -16.29
C SER A 106 -3.61 12.68 -17.12
N ILE A 107 -4.53 11.99 -16.46
CA ILE A 107 -5.47 11.07 -17.13
C ILE A 107 -6.30 11.83 -18.16
N GLU A 108 -6.68 13.07 -17.87
CA GLU A 108 -7.42 13.93 -18.77
C GLU A 108 -6.64 14.19 -20.08
N GLU A 109 -5.34 14.48 -19.99
CA GLU A 109 -4.48 14.68 -21.16
C GLU A 109 -4.31 13.37 -21.96
N ILE A 110 -4.11 12.24 -21.27
CA ILE A 110 -4.02 10.93 -21.92
C ILE A 110 -5.32 10.60 -22.68
N ARG A 111 -6.48 10.92 -22.11
CA ARG A 111 -7.80 10.69 -22.71
C ARG A 111 -8.06 11.52 -23.96
N GLU A 112 -7.30 12.59 -24.22
CA GLU A 112 -7.39 13.31 -25.49
C GLU A 112 -6.96 12.45 -26.69
N GLU A 113 -5.98 11.54 -26.50
CA GLU A 113 -5.49 10.63 -27.53
C GLU A 113 -6.02 9.20 -27.36
N TYR A 114 -6.26 8.77 -26.11
CA TYR A 114 -6.74 7.44 -25.72
C TYR A 114 -8.05 7.54 -24.91
N PRO A 115 -9.21 7.80 -25.56
CA PRO A 115 -10.46 8.12 -24.85
C PRO A 115 -10.94 7.08 -23.84
N ASP A 116 -10.56 5.82 -24.04
CA ASP A 116 -10.93 4.71 -23.15
C ASP A 116 -9.99 4.53 -21.95
N TYR A 117 -8.93 5.37 -21.82
CA TYR A 117 -7.96 5.23 -20.76
C TYR A 117 -8.58 5.35 -19.36
N ALA A 118 -8.39 4.30 -18.54
CA ALA A 118 -8.91 4.20 -17.17
C ALA A 118 -10.45 4.30 -17.01
N THR A 119 -11.24 4.09 -18.08
CA THR A 119 -12.71 4.12 -18.01
C THR A 119 -13.32 2.92 -17.27
N ASN A 120 -12.55 1.86 -17.07
CA ASN A 120 -12.90 0.71 -16.24
C ASN A 120 -12.75 0.98 -14.74
N MET A 121 -12.24 2.16 -14.33
CA MET A 121 -12.07 2.56 -12.95
C MET A 121 -13.20 3.48 -12.48
N LYS A 122 -13.57 3.37 -11.21
CA LYS A 122 -14.48 4.31 -10.53
C LYS A 122 -13.81 5.67 -10.40
N GLU A 123 -14.37 6.70 -11.00
CA GLU A 123 -13.86 8.08 -10.88
C GLU A 123 -13.72 8.53 -9.42
N SER A 124 -14.65 8.12 -8.55
CA SER A 124 -14.62 8.44 -7.11
C SER A 124 -13.45 7.81 -6.34
N MET A 125 -12.72 6.90 -6.98
CA MET A 125 -11.55 6.22 -6.39
C MET A 125 -10.24 6.67 -7.04
N MET A 126 -10.27 7.62 -7.95
CA MET A 126 -9.08 8.27 -8.48
C MET A 126 -8.70 9.46 -7.60
N ALA A 127 -7.46 9.51 -7.14
CA ALA A 127 -6.97 10.64 -6.35
C ALA A 127 -6.96 11.92 -7.17
N VAL A 128 -7.49 12.99 -6.59
CA VAL A 128 -7.54 14.32 -7.20
C VAL A 128 -6.35 15.13 -6.70
N ALA A 129 -5.48 15.58 -7.61
CA ALA A 129 -4.35 16.45 -7.28
C ALA A 129 -4.80 17.89 -6.97
N SER A 130 -3.88 18.72 -6.47
CA SER A 130 -4.15 20.11 -6.09
C SER A 130 -4.65 21.01 -7.24
N ASP A 131 -4.37 20.64 -8.49
CA ASP A 131 -4.85 21.33 -9.70
C ASP A 131 -6.24 20.83 -10.19
N GLY A 132 -6.83 19.89 -9.47
CA GLY A 132 -8.14 19.31 -9.76
C GLY A 132 -8.12 18.19 -10.82
N LYS A 133 -6.95 17.70 -11.22
CA LYS A 133 -6.80 16.61 -12.19
C LYS A 133 -6.44 15.29 -11.54
N HIS A 134 -6.57 14.21 -12.31
CA HIS A 134 -6.16 12.87 -11.94
C HIS A 134 -4.86 12.48 -12.66
N TYR A 135 -3.90 11.86 -11.97
CA TYR A 135 -2.60 11.53 -12.54
C TYR A 135 -2.27 10.04 -12.49
N ALA A 136 -2.94 9.28 -11.64
CA ALA A 136 -2.68 7.86 -11.48
C ALA A 136 -3.92 7.01 -11.71
N VAL A 137 -3.75 5.91 -12.44
CA VAL A 137 -4.79 4.89 -12.56
C VAL A 137 -4.72 3.98 -11.34
N PRO A 138 -5.71 3.98 -10.44
CA PRO A 138 -5.68 3.15 -9.24
C PRO A 138 -5.70 1.66 -9.61
N SER A 139 -5.01 0.83 -8.83
CA SER A 139 -5.11 -0.62 -9.01
C SER A 139 -6.06 -1.25 -8.02
N SER A 140 -5.77 -1.12 -6.73
CA SER A 140 -6.57 -1.63 -5.63
C SER A 140 -6.52 -0.67 -4.47
N GLY A 141 -7.54 -0.76 -3.62
CA GLY A 141 -7.50 -0.16 -2.31
C GLY A 141 -6.67 -0.96 -1.32
N TYR A 142 -6.54 -0.42 -0.14
CA TYR A 142 -6.00 -1.09 1.03
C TYR A 142 -6.95 -0.89 2.20
N TRP A 143 -6.81 -1.70 3.21
CA TRP A 143 -7.40 -1.45 4.53
C TRP A 143 -6.52 -2.08 5.59
N GLU A 144 -6.51 -1.47 6.75
CA GLU A 144 -5.75 -1.94 7.90
C GLU A 144 -6.67 -2.68 8.85
N THR A 145 -6.11 -3.67 9.54
CA THR A 145 -6.90 -4.57 10.32
C THR A 145 -6.12 -5.18 11.48
N LEU A 146 -6.83 -5.80 12.40
CA LEU A 146 -6.25 -6.59 13.47
C LEU A 146 -6.06 -8.04 13.00
N PHE A 147 -4.83 -8.44 12.75
CA PHE A 147 -4.48 -9.85 12.60
C PHE A 147 -4.46 -10.51 13.97
N VAL A 148 -5.03 -11.71 14.05
CA VAL A 148 -5.24 -12.42 15.31
C VAL A 148 -4.71 -13.84 15.21
N ASN A 149 -3.90 -14.24 16.19
CA ASN A 149 -3.53 -15.64 16.36
C ASN A 149 -4.56 -16.35 17.23
N ARG A 150 -5.53 -17.03 16.59
CA ARG A 150 -6.64 -17.69 17.29
C ARG A 150 -6.19 -18.82 18.22
N ARG A 151 -5.03 -19.44 17.94
CA ARG A 151 -4.47 -20.47 18.82
C ARG A 151 -3.98 -19.86 20.14
N VAL A 152 -3.31 -18.70 20.07
CA VAL A 152 -2.89 -17.96 21.27
C VAL A 152 -4.11 -17.48 22.04
N LEU A 153 -5.10 -16.87 21.36
CA LEU A 153 -6.33 -16.44 22.03
C LEU A 153 -7.04 -17.60 22.74
N SER A 154 -7.19 -18.74 22.07
CA SER A 154 -7.81 -19.94 22.66
C SER A 154 -7.06 -20.42 23.88
N ALA A 155 -5.72 -20.41 23.86
CA ALA A 155 -4.90 -20.79 25.03
C ALA A 155 -5.09 -19.83 26.21
N CYS A 156 -5.42 -18.57 25.96
CA CYS A 156 -5.67 -17.53 26.96
C CYS A 156 -7.16 -17.43 27.38
N GLY A 157 -8.05 -18.20 26.76
CA GLY A 157 -9.51 -18.10 26.95
C GLY A 157 -10.09 -16.78 26.45
N VAL A 158 -9.48 -16.18 25.44
CA VAL A 158 -9.92 -14.94 24.77
C VAL A 158 -10.67 -15.29 23.49
N SER A 159 -11.75 -14.58 23.22
CA SER A 159 -12.53 -14.75 21.98
C SER A 159 -11.93 -13.95 20.82
N ILE A 160 -12.20 -14.37 19.58
CA ILE A 160 -11.83 -13.59 18.40
C ILE A 160 -12.66 -12.30 18.41
N PRO A 161 -12.03 -11.11 18.24
CA PRO A 161 -12.71 -9.81 18.19
C PRO A 161 -13.79 -9.73 17.10
N GLY A 162 -14.98 -9.27 17.47
CA GLY A 162 -16.07 -8.97 16.54
C GLY A 162 -16.19 -7.48 16.21
N PRO A 163 -17.18 -7.08 15.38
CA PRO A 163 -17.37 -5.68 14.97
C PRO A 163 -17.80 -4.75 16.13
N ASP A 164 -18.16 -5.31 17.27
CA ASP A 164 -18.51 -4.63 18.52
C ASP A 164 -17.36 -4.63 19.56
N TYR A 165 -16.13 -5.00 19.15
CA TYR A 165 -14.97 -5.07 20.03
C TYR A 165 -14.58 -3.69 20.56
N THR A 166 -14.52 -3.55 21.88
CA THR A 166 -14.25 -2.27 22.55
C THR A 166 -12.82 -2.18 23.07
N TRP A 167 -12.33 -0.96 23.26
CA TRP A 167 -11.04 -0.68 23.88
C TRP A 167 -10.91 -1.31 25.27
N ASP A 168 -11.94 -1.21 26.11
CA ASP A 168 -11.90 -1.78 27.45
C ASP A 168 -11.79 -3.30 27.42
N THR A 169 -12.52 -3.97 26.51
CA THR A 169 -12.41 -5.43 26.32
C THR A 169 -11.02 -5.81 25.83
N PHE A 170 -10.44 -5.02 24.91
CA PHE A 170 -9.10 -5.22 24.39
C PHE A 170 -8.02 -5.12 25.49
N LEU A 171 -8.10 -4.12 26.38
CA LEU A 171 -7.15 -4.00 27.49
C LEU A 171 -7.25 -5.20 28.45
N GLU A 172 -8.46 -5.68 28.73
CA GLU A 172 -8.66 -6.87 29.56
C GLU A 172 -8.10 -8.15 28.87
N ASP A 173 -8.30 -8.28 27.57
CA ASP A 173 -7.76 -9.39 26.79
C ASP A 173 -6.22 -9.33 26.75
N CYS A 174 -5.62 -8.16 26.54
CA CYS A 174 -4.17 -7.97 26.61
C CYS A 174 -3.61 -8.37 27.98
N ARG A 175 -4.29 -7.99 29.06
CA ARG A 175 -3.91 -8.40 30.43
C ARG A 175 -3.90 -9.93 30.58
N ARG A 176 -4.96 -10.62 30.14
CA ARG A 176 -5.10 -12.07 30.20
C ARG A 176 -4.04 -12.80 29.37
N ILE A 177 -3.75 -12.27 28.15
CA ILE A 177 -2.73 -12.82 27.26
C ILE A 177 -1.36 -12.70 27.90
N LYS A 178 -1.03 -11.55 28.48
CA LYS A 178 0.22 -11.32 29.19
C LYS A 178 0.37 -12.23 30.42
N GLU A 179 -0.68 -12.39 31.22
CA GLU A 179 -0.69 -13.28 32.38
C GLU A 179 -0.49 -14.75 31.98
N ALA A 180 -0.93 -15.15 30.77
CA ALA A 180 -0.70 -16.49 30.24
C ALA A 180 0.72 -16.67 29.64
N GLY A 181 1.55 -15.63 29.66
CA GLY A 181 2.95 -15.68 29.21
C GLY A 181 3.15 -15.47 27.71
N TYR A 182 2.16 -14.92 27.01
CA TYR A 182 2.26 -14.51 25.61
C TYR A 182 2.43 -12.99 25.52
N ILE A 183 2.95 -12.53 24.37
CA ILE A 183 3.00 -11.13 24.04
C ILE A 183 1.60 -10.71 23.53
N PRO A 184 0.95 -9.71 24.14
CA PRO A 184 -0.36 -9.27 23.66
C PRO A 184 -0.31 -8.75 22.23
N ILE A 185 0.62 -7.84 21.92
CA ILE A 185 0.66 -7.06 20.68
C ILE A 185 2.06 -7.14 20.07
N ALA A 186 2.19 -7.71 18.87
CA ALA A 186 3.40 -7.57 18.08
C ALA A 186 3.42 -6.17 17.46
N CYS A 187 4.41 -5.36 17.79
CA CYS A 187 4.53 -3.99 17.28
C CYS A 187 5.97 -3.52 17.34
N SER A 188 6.44 -2.87 16.27
CA SER A 188 7.67 -2.09 16.25
C SER A 188 7.34 -0.61 16.43
N LEU A 189 7.62 -0.04 17.58
CA LEU A 189 7.53 1.42 17.78
C LEU A 189 8.78 2.14 17.22
N TYR A 190 9.79 1.39 16.78
CA TYR A 190 10.99 1.92 16.17
C TYR A 190 10.82 2.22 14.68
N GLU A 191 10.29 1.27 13.92
CA GLU A 191 10.25 1.36 12.46
C GLU A 191 8.86 1.77 11.93
N ILE A 192 7.79 1.22 12.50
CA ILE A 192 6.42 1.47 12.05
C ILE A 192 5.45 1.76 13.21
N PRO A 193 5.61 2.88 13.92
CA PRO A 193 4.75 3.21 15.05
C PRO A 193 3.35 3.68 14.64
N HIS A 194 3.10 3.92 13.34
CA HIS A 194 1.94 4.65 12.84
C HIS A 194 0.64 3.85 12.88
N TYR A 195 0.63 2.53 12.72
CA TYR A 195 -0.62 1.76 12.75
C TYR A 195 -1.42 1.97 14.04
N TRP A 196 -0.75 1.94 15.19
CA TRP A 196 -1.43 2.24 16.45
C TRP A 196 -1.81 3.71 16.57
N PHE A 197 -0.99 4.64 16.03
CA PHE A 197 -1.25 6.07 16.08
C PHE A 197 -2.51 6.43 15.30
N GLU A 198 -2.66 5.99 14.06
CA GLU A 198 -3.80 6.34 13.22
C GLU A 198 -5.13 5.80 13.77
N PHE A 199 -5.17 4.55 14.25
CA PHE A 199 -6.35 4.03 14.93
C PHE A 199 -6.63 4.76 16.25
N ALA A 200 -5.61 5.14 17.01
CA ALA A 200 -5.77 5.89 18.24
C ALA A 200 -6.28 7.33 17.97
N VAL A 201 -5.86 7.97 16.89
CA VAL A 201 -6.43 9.26 16.45
C VAL A 201 -7.92 9.11 16.11
N MET A 202 -8.31 8.07 15.38
CA MET A 202 -9.71 7.79 15.06
C MET A 202 -10.52 7.46 16.32
N ASN A 203 -9.95 6.70 17.25
CA ASN A 203 -10.55 6.35 18.54
C ASN A 203 -10.81 7.56 19.44
N ASN A 204 -9.94 8.57 19.40
CA ASN A 204 -10.09 9.79 20.21
C ASN A 204 -10.83 10.93 19.48
N GLY A 205 -11.31 10.65 18.27
CA GLY A 205 -12.11 11.54 17.45
C GLY A 205 -13.37 10.85 16.94
N SER A 206 -13.52 10.87 15.63
CA SER A 206 -14.57 10.15 14.89
C SER A 206 -14.08 9.89 13.48
N LEU A 207 -14.75 9.00 12.74
CA LEU A 207 -14.45 8.79 11.33
C LEU A 207 -14.49 10.09 10.52
N ALA A 208 -15.54 10.90 10.71
CA ALA A 208 -15.71 12.15 9.97
C ALA A 208 -14.62 13.20 10.27
N GLY A 209 -14.12 13.23 11.50
CA GLY A 209 -13.06 14.17 11.90
C GLY A 209 -11.65 13.55 11.85
N HIS A 210 -11.49 12.34 11.33
CA HIS A 210 -10.21 11.64 11.39
C HIS A 210 -9.08 12.44 10.72
N MET A 211 -9.32 12.95 9.53
CA MET A 211 -8.35 13.66 8.69
C MET A 211 -8.12 15.14 9.10
N GLU A 212 -8.74 15.63 10.17
CA GLU A 212 -8.45 16.98 10.68
C GLU A 212 -7.04 17.02 11.31
N ILE A 213 -6.18 17.87 10.77
CA ILE A 213 -4.78 18.02 11.17
C ILE A 213 -4.64 19.14 12.20
N PRO A 214 -3.84 18.96 13.27
CA PRO A 214 -3.50 20.03 14.21
C PRO A 214 -2.83 21.21 13.52
N VAL A 215 -2.93 22.40 14.14
CA VAL A 215 -2.26 23.61 13.66
C VAL A 215 -1.43 24.26 14.77
N VAL A 216 -0.39 24.99 14.37
CA VAL A 216 0.37 25.88 15.26
C VAL A 216 0.01 27.33 14.97
N ASP A 217 0.12 28.18 15.98
CA ASP A 217 -0.04 29.63 15.83
C ASP A 217 1.22 30.30 15.22
N ASP A 218 1.17 31.61 15.03
CA ASP A 218 2.29 32.40 14.48
C ASP A 218 3.59 32.31 15.33
N ALA A 219 3.49 31.92 16.59
CA ALA A 219 4.62 31.68 17.47
C ALA A 219 5.14 30.23 17.43
N GLY A 220 4.46 29.37 16.63
CA GLY A 220 4.78 27.95 16.52
C GLY A 220 4.28 27.13 17.71
N VAL A 221 3.31 27.64 18.48
CA VAL A 221 2.71 26.92 19.60
C VAL A 221 1.47 26.17 19.12
N LEU A 222 1.34 24.91 19.54
CA LEU A 222 0.21 24.06 19.17
C LEU A 222 -1.10 24.67 19.69
N VAL A 223 -2.03 24.93 18.76
CA VAL A 223 -3.37 25.45 19.10
C VAL A 223 -4.14 24.38 19.86
N ASP A 224 -4.87 24.77 20.89
CA ASP A 224 -5.73 23.85 21.65
C ASP A 224 -7.10 23.72 20.98
N ASP A 225 -7.18 22.85 20.00
CA ASP A 225 -8.37 22.54 19.22
C ASP A 225 -8.73 21.05 19.26
N PRO A 226 -9.85 20.60 18.67
CA PRO A 226 -10.23 19.19 18.65
C PRO A 226 -9.18 18.28 17.95
N ALA A 227 -8.54 18.76 16.87
CA ALA A 227 -7.53 18.00 16.14
C ALA A 227 -6.29 17.76 17.02
N SER A 228 -5.79 18.80 17.69
CA SER A 228 -4.66 18.70 18.61
C SER A 228 -4.95 17.76 19.78
N ARG A 229 -6.15 17.87 20.37
CA ARG A 229 -6.54 17.05 21.52
C ARG A 229 -6.60 15.55 21.17
N LYS A 230 -7.16 15.19 19.99
CA LYS A 230 -7.23 13.78 19.57
C LYS A 230 -5.85 13.19 19.27
N TRP A 231 -4.93 13.95 18.67
CA TRP A 231 -3.55 13.49 18.41
C TRP A 231 -2.75 13.30 19.70
N ILE A 232 -2.90 14.23 20.65
CA ILE A 232 -2.28 14.11 21.98
C ILE A 232 -2.80 12.86 22.69
N ALA A 233 -4.13 12.66 22.71
CA ALA A 233 -4.75 11.51 23.34
C ALA A 233 -4.36 10.20 22.67
N ALA A 234 -4.15 10.19 21.35
CA ALA A 234 -3.65 9.02 20.62
C ALA A 234 -2.26 8.58 21.09
N LEU A 235 -1.34 9.54 21.30
CA LEU A 235 -0.01 9.23 21.82
C LEU A 235 -0.05 8.75 23.28
N GLU A 236 -0.98 9.27 24.08
CA GLU A 236 -1.18 8.80 25.46
C GLU A 236 -1.76 7.36 25.48
N ASP A 237 -2.64 6.99 24.56
CA ASP A 237 -3.15 5.62 24.43
C ASP A 237 -2.00 4.64 24.09
N ILE A 238 -1.10 5.00 23.17
CA ILE A 238 0.07 4.17 22.85
C ILE A 238 1.01 4.04 24.06
N LYS A 239 1.19 5.12 24.79
CA LYS A 239 1.97 5.13 26.03
C LYS A 239 1.36 4.23 27.09
N GLU A 240 0.04 4.24 27.27
CA GLU A 240 -0.68 3.34 28.17
C GLU A 240 -0.39 1.87 27.85
N LEU A 241 -0.47 1.48 26.56
CA LEU A 241 -0.15 0.11 26.12
C LEU A 241 1.30 -0.27 26.40
N TYR A 242 2.24 0.67 26.18
CA TYR A 242 3.66 0.46 26.45
C TYR A 242 3.94 0.31 27.95
N GLU A 243 3.42 1.20 28.80
CA GLU A 243 3.59 1.16 30.25
C GLU A 243 2.94 -0.08 30.88
N ALA A 244 1.83 -0.56 30.30
CA ALA A 244 1.21 -1.83 30.70
C ALA A 244 2.07 -3.06 30.28
N GLY A 245 3.09 -2.87 29.43
CA GLY A 245 3.96 -3.92 28.92
C GLY A 245 3.20 -4.90 28.02
N TYR A 246 2.37 -4.36 27.13
CA TYR A 246 1.62 -5.13 26.14
C TYR A 246 2.35 -5.29 24.81
N PHE A 247 3.39 -4.49 24.57
CA PHE A 247 4.32 -4.64 23.45
C PHE A 247 5.50 -5.55 23.82
N PRO A 248 6.28 -6.05 22.83
CA PRO A 248 7.53 -6.76 23.06
C PRO A 248 8.53 -5.91 23.85
N ASP A 249 9.40 -6.54 24.62
CA ASP A 249 10.44 -5.85 25.42
C ASP A 249 11.38 -5.02 24.54
N ASP A 250 11.59 -5.44 23.29
CA ASP A 250 12.45 -4.82 22.30
C ASP A 250 11.70 -3.94 21.27
N THR A 251 10.44 -3.60 21.52
CA THR A 251 9.57 -2.81 20.60
C THR A 251 10.20 -1.48 20.15
N LEU A 252 11.13 -0.93 20.93
CA LEU A 252 11.85 0.34 20.61
C LEU A 252 13.09 0.13 19.73
N THR A 253 13.44 -1.09 19.38
CA THR A 253 14.65 -1.43 18.61
C THR A 253 14.41 -2.52 17.56
N ALA A 254 13.34 -3.31 17.70
CA ALA A 254 12.99 -4.37 16.76
C ALA A 254 12.52 -3.78 15.43
N ALA A 255 12.95 -4.40 14.32
CA ALA A 255 12.43 -4.10 13.00
C ALA A 255 11.00 -4.65 12.82
N ASP A 256 10.24 -4.10 11.86
CA ASP A 256 8.89 -4.59 11.52
C ASP A 256 8.89 -6.09 11.20
N ALA A 257 9.82 -6.53 10.37
CA ALA A 257 9.93 -7.92 9.97
C ALA A 257 10.12 -8.89 11.17
N GLU A 258 10.77 -8.44 12.25
CA GLU A 258 10.97 -9.22 13.46
C GLU A 258 9.65 -9.35 14.25
N THR A 259 8.89 -8.26 14.36
CA THR A 259 7.59 -8.28 15.04
C THR A 259 6.53 -9.07 14.26
N VAL A 260 6.51 -8.97 12.93
CA VAL A 260 5.68 -9.80 12.06
C VAL A 260 6.03 -11.28 12.20
N ALA A 261 7.34 -11.62 12.25
CA ALA A 261 7.78 -13.00 12.47
C ALA A 261 7.39 -13.52 13.87
N MET A 262 7.48 -12.69 14.90
CA MET A 262 7.03 -13.01 16.27
C MET A 262 5.54 -13.39 16.30
N PHE A 263 4.69 -12.60 15.64
CA PHE A 263 3.28 -12.95 15.46
C PHE A 263 3.11 -14.26 14.68
N GLY A 264 3.81 -14.38 13.54
CA GLY A 264 3.76 -15.57 12.68
C GLY A 264 4.32 -16.84 13.34
N ASN A 265 5.18 -16.73 14.35
CA ASN A 265 5.65 -17.86 15.16
C ASN A 265 4.66 -18.26 16.28
N GLY A 266 3.66 -17.42 16.53
CA GLY A 266 2.66 -17.64 17.59
C GLY A 266 3.18 -17.29 18.97
N GLU A 267 4.07 -16.32 19.06
CA GLU A 267 4.58 -15.72 20.30
C GLU A 267 3.70 -14.57 20.75
N ALA A 268 3.05 -13.87 19.79
CA ALA A 268 2.13 -12.78 20.04
C ALA A 268 0.70 -13.11 19.59
N ALA A 269 -0.28 -12.43 20.19
CA ALA A 269 -1.70 -12.64 19.97
C ALA A 269 -2.27 -11.74 18.86
N PHE A 270 -1.88 -10.45 18.84
CA PHE A 270 -2.40 -9.41 17.98
C PHE A 270 -1.28 -8.74 17.17
N LEU A 271 -1.62 -8.35 15.93
CA LEU A 271 -0.79 -7.50 15.07
C LEU A 271 -1.73 -6.58 14.30
N ILE A 272 -1.51 -5.27 14.31
CA ILE A 272 -2.14 -4.36 13.33
C ILE A 272 -1.20 -4.27 12.13
N ASP A 273 -1.76 -4.52 10.94
CA ASP A 273 -1.06 -4.37 9.66
C ASP A 273 -2.10 -4.29 8.54
N GLY A 274 -1.67 -4.08 7.31
CA GLY A 274 -2.56 -3.92 6.19
C GLY A 274 -2.91 -5.20 5.44
N SER A 275 -3.92 -5.11 4.61
CA SER A 275 -4.42 -6.19 3.75
C SER A 275 -3.34 -6.82 2.85
N TRP A 276 -2.27 -6.09 2.52
CA TRP A 276 -1.09 -6.60 1.80
C TRP A 276 -0.37 -7.75 2.51
N LYS A 277 -0.51 -7.88 3.84
CA LYS A 277 0.08 -8.99 4.60
C LYS A 277 -0.67 -10.32 4.44
N LEU A 278 -1.89 -10.33 3.89
CA LEU A 278 -2.64 -11.56 3.66
C LEU A 278 -1.88 -12.54 2.75
N GLY A 279 -1.33 -12.03 1.65
CA GLY A 279 -0.46 -12.79 0.76
C GLY A 279 0.84 -13.24 1.43
N TYR A 280 1.44 -12.38 2.23
CA TYR A 280 2.65 -12.68 2.99
C TYR A 280 2.44 -13.84 3.97
N PHE A 281 1.37 -13.81 4.78
CA PHE A 281 1.05 -14.90 5.71
C PHE A 281 0.74 -16.20 4.98
N THR A 282 -0.03 -16.15 3.89
CA THR A 282 -0.36 -17.32 3.07
C THR A 282 0.91 -17.98 2.52
N LYS A 283 1.90 -17.20 2.08
CA LYS A 283 3.16 -17.68 1.52
C LYS A 283 4.13 -18.21 2.59
N ASN A 284 4.37 -17.42 3.63
CA ASN A 284 5.47 -17.66 4.57
C ASN A 284 5.07 -18.53 5.76
N PHE A 285 3.78 -18.54 6.12
CA PHE A 285 3.25 -19.31 7.25
C PHE A 285 2.19 -20.34 6.83
N ALA A 286 2.25 -20.84 5.61
CA ALA A 286 1.29 -21.79 5.03
C ALA A 286 0.97 -23.00 5.93
N ARG A 287 1.95 -23.50 6.68
CA ARG A 287 1.77 -24.65 7.60
C ARG A 287 0.94 -24.32 8.84
N ARG A 288 0.75 -23.04 9.12
CA ARG A 288 0.01 -22.51 10.28
C ARG A 288 -1.10 -21.56 9.86
N ILE A 289 -1.45 -21.53 8.59
CA ILE A 289 -2.39 -20.54 8.04
C ILE A 289 -3.75 -20.60 8.75
N GLU A 290 -4.12 -21.76 9.27
CA GLU A 290 -5.33 -21.97 10.07
C GLU A 290 -5.30 -21.30 11.45
N ASP A 291 -4.11 -20.93 11.94
CA ASP A 291 -3.94 -20.23 13.21
C ASP A 291 -4.27 -18.74 13.11
N TYR A 292 -4.30 -18.16 11.91
CA TYR A 292 -4.45 -16.72 11.71
C TYR A 292 -5.82 -16.37 11.12
N VAL A 293 -6.41 -15.33 11.65
CA VAL A 293 -7.62 -14.70 11.14
C VAL A 293 -7.50 -13.20 11.20
N VAL A 294 -8.31 -12.53 10.40
CA VAL A 294 -8.50 -11.09 10.45
C VAL A 294 -9.68 -10.79 11.35
N ALA A 295 -9.58 -9.73 12.13
CA ALA A 295 -10.59 -9.27 13.08
C ALA A 295 -10.62 -7.72 13.06
N TYR A 296 -11.21 -7.13 14.08
CA TYR A 296 -11.47 -5.70 14.14
C TYR A 296 -10.55 -5.03 15.15
N VAL A 297 -9.93 -3.92 14.76
CA VAL A 297 -9.18 -3.05 15.67
C VAL A 297 -10.15 -2.47 16.70
N PRO A 298 -9.85 -2.54 18.02
CA PRO A 298 -10.81 -2.18 19.06
C PRO A 298 -11.31 -0.73 18.93
N GLY A 299 -12.63 -0.56 18.98
CA GLY A 299 -13.28 0.74 18.94
C GLY A 299 -13.25 1.46 20.30
N LYS A 300 -13.21 2.80 20.30
CA LYS A 300 -13.22 3.65 21.48
C LYS A 300 -14.07 4.90 21.24
N GLY A 301 -14.77 5.36 22.24
CA GLY A 301 -15.55 6.59 22.13
C GLY A 301 -16.69 6.50 21.11
N GLN A 302 -16.61 7.28 20.04
CA GLN A 302 -17.61 7.30 18.97
C GLN A 302 -17.27 6.35 17.81
N ARG A 303 -16.04 5.82 17.75
CA ARG A 303 -15.63 4.89 16.71
C ARG A 303 -16.05 3.46 17.06
N PRO A 304 -16.91 2.81 16.27
CA PRO A 304 -17.11 1.37 16.35
C PRO A 304 -15.88 0.64 15.78
N ALA A 305 -15.64 -0.61 16.20
CA ALA A 305 -14.54 -1.42 15.67
C ALA A 305 -14.67 -1.71 14.16
N SER A 306 -15.87 -1.59 13.61
CA SER A 306 -16.16 -1.75 12.18
C SER A 306 -15.74 -0.57 11.30
N ASP A 307 -15.37 0.60 11.87
CA ASP A 307 -14.71 1.66 11.11
C ASP A 307 -13.20 1.40 11.08
N THR A 308 -12.58 1.52 9.91
CA THR A 308 -11.17 1.19 9.74
C THR A 308 -10.40 2.23 8.92
N VAL A 309 -9.07 2.14 8.99
CA VAL A 309 -8.17 2.87 8.12
C VAL A 309 -8.07 2.14 6.80
N GLY A 310 -8.16 2.89 5.70
CA GLY A 310 -8.05 2.32 4.36
C GLY A 310 -8.47 3.32 3.29
N GLY A 311 -8.22 2.97 2.06
CA GLY A 311 -8.52 3.82 0.91
C GLY A 311 -7.87 3.29 -0.36
N ILE A 312 -7.72 4.16 -1.34
CA ILE A 312 -6.90 3.94 -2.52
C ILE A 312 -5.62 4.76 -2.33
N SER A 313 -4.50 4.09 -2.15
CA SER A 313 -3.24 4.80 -1.88
C SER A 313 -2.24 4.76 -3.02
N MET A 314 -2.38 3.85 -3.98
CA MET A 314 -1.40 3.66 -5.06
C MET A 314 -2.05 3.51 -6.42
N GLY A 315 -1.35 3.99 -7.44
CA GLY A 315 -1.78 3.88 -8.84
C GLY A 315 -0.62 3.98 -9.82
N TYR A 316 -0.91 3.70 -11.08
CA TYR A 316 0.05 3.78 -12.17
C TYR A 316 0.07 5.18 -12.78
N PHE A 317 1.25 5.81 -12.74
CA PHE A 317 1.57 7.07 -13.40
C PHE A 317 2.33 6.80 -14.70
N ILE A 318 2.02 7.54 -15.77
CA ILE A 318 2.86 7.63 -16.97
C ILE A 318 3.69 8.89 -16.84
N THR A 319 5.02 8.79 -17.02
CA THR A 319 5.89 9.96 -16.90
C THR A 319 5.83 10.82 -18.16
N ARG A 320 6.08 12.14 -17.99
CA ARG A 320 6.16 13.09 -19.11
C ARG A 320 7.23 12.66 -20.12
N LYS A 321 8.34 12.13 -19.65
CA LYS A 321 9.43 11.62 -20.47
C LYS A 321 9.00 10.48 -21.40
N ALA A 322 8.22 9.52 -20.89
CA ALA A 322 7.68 8.44 -21.72
C ALA A 322 6.60 8.97 -22.69
N TRP A 323 5.80 9.94 -22.26
CA TRP A 323 4.73 10.53 -23.06
C TRP A 323 5.25 11.31 -24.27
N GLU A 324 6.40 11.97 -24.15
CA GLU A 324 7.04 12.73 -25.22
C GLU A 324 7.78 11.86 -26.26
N ASP A 325 7.98 10.57 -25.99
CA ASP A 325 8.52 9.57 -26.92
C ASP A 325 7.35 8.77 -27.53
N PRO A 326 7.00 8.93 -28.81
CA PRO A 326 5.82 8.30 -29.41
C PRO A 326 5.80 6.77 -29.29
N ALA A 327 6.95 6.10 -29.33
CA ALA A 327 7.04 4.66 -29.18
C ALA A 327 6.76 4.24 -27.73
N LYS A 328 7.33 4.96 -26.76
CA LYS A 328 7.12 4.70 -25.35
C LYS A 328 5.73 5.12 -24.86
N GLN A 329 5.17 6.19 -25.42
CA GLN A 329 3.81 6.65 -25.13
C GLN A 329 2.81 5.52 -25.34
N ALA A 330 2.77 4.94 -26.53
CA ALA A 330 1.85 3.87 -26.86
C ALA A 330 2.07 2.63 -25.98
N ALA A 331 3.33 2.22 -25.80
CA ALA A 331 3.69 1.06 -24.98
C ALA A 331 3.35 1.25 -23.51
N ALA A 332 3.53 2.47 -22.94
CA ALA A 332 3.20 2.79 -21.55
C ALA A 332 1.69 2.79 -21.31
N VAL A 333 0.91 3.37 -22.24
CA VAL A 333 -0.56 3.32 -22.18
C VAL A 333 -1.06 1.87 -22.21
N GLU A 334 -0.53 1.06 -23.14
CA GLU A 334 -0.89 -0.36 -23.28
C GLU A 334 -0.49 -1.17 -22.04
N PHE A 335 0.68 -0.86 -21.45
CA PHE A 335 1.11 -1.50 -20.20
C PHE A 335 0.16 -1.17 -19.04
N VAL A 336 -0.23 0.10 -18.86
CA VAL A 336 -1.17 0.46 -17.80
C VAL A 336 -2.55 -0.14 -18.05
N PHE A 337 -3.06 -0.16 -19.28
CA PHE A 337 -4.29 -0.87 -19.62
C PHE A 337 -4.24 -2.35 -19.24
N HIS A 338 -3.13 -3.01 -19.55
CA HIS A 338 -2.96 -4.42 -19.22
C HIS A 338 -2.93 -4.63 -17.70
N MET A 339 -2.08 -3.86 -16.99
CA MET A 339 -1.91 -3.98 -15.54
C MET A 339 -3.15 -3.64 -14.73
N THR A 340 -4.04 -2.81 -15.30
CA THR A 340 -5.30 -2.39 -14.67
C THR A 340 -6.54 -3.05 -15.26
N SER A 341 -6.37 -4.09 -16.08
CA SER A 341 -7.47 -4.90 -16.60
C SER A 341 -8.17 -5.70 -15.48
N GLU A 342 -9.43 -6.03 -15.66
CA GLU A 342 -10.20 -6.85 -14.71
C GLU A 342 -9.53 -8.21 -14.46
N GLU A 343 -8.96 -8.82 -15.51
CA GLU A 343 -8.26 -10.11 -15.43
C GLU A 343 -7.02 -10.01 -14.56
N VAL A 344 -6.16 -9.01 -14.80
CA VAL A 344 -4.91 -8.82 -14.05
C VAL A 344 -5.21 -8.41 -12.62
N LEU A 345 -6.05 -7.38 -12.40
CA LEU A 345 -6.39 -6.93 -11.06
C LEU A 345 -7.09 -8.00 -10.24
N GLY A 346 -7.89 -8.86 -10.86
CA GLY A 346 -8.49 -10.01 -10.18
C GLY A 346 -7.47 -10.98 -9.57
N THR A 347 -6.20 -10.98 -10.03
CA THR A 347 -5.12 -11.78 -9.44
C THR A 347 -4.45 -11.12 -8.24
N PHE A 348 -4.53 -9.78 -8.14
CA PHE A 348 -3.93 -9.00 -7.03
C PHE A 348 -4.93 -8.79 -5.89
N VAL A 349 -6.19 -8.53 -6.24
CA VAL A 349 -7.23 -8.06 -5.31
C VAL A 349 -8.14 -9.22 -4.91
N THR A 350 -7.74 -9.99 -3.92
CA THR A 350 -8.58 -11.10 -3.41
C THR A 350 -9.48 -10.66 -2.25
N THR A 351 -9.13 -9.61 -1.52
CA THR A 351 -9.83 -9.22 -0.27
C THR A 351 -9.84 -7.70 -0.03
N GLU A 352 -9.46 -6.91 -1.03
CA GLU A 352 -9.29 -5.46 -0.92
C GLU A 352 -10.45 -4.70 -1.58
N VAL A 353 -10.54 -3.41 -1.28
CA VAL A 353 -11.48 -2.52 -1.98
C VAL A 353 -11.03 -2.36 -3.42
N THR A 354 -11.89 -2.73 -4.36
CA THR A 354 -11.55 -2.64 -5.79
C THR A 354 -11.95 -1.30 -6.40
N ALA A 355 -11.02 -0.72 -7.16
CA ALA A 355 -11.29 0.46 -7.98
C ALA A 355 -12.06 0.13 -9.27
N LEU A 356 -12.14 -1.13 -9.68
CA LEU A 356 -12.87 -1.56 -10.89
C LEU A 356 -14.37 -1.28 -10.79
N VAL A 357 -14.95 -0.75 -11.86
CA VAL A 357 -16.40 -0.49 -11.94
C VAL A 357 -17.20 -1.80 -11.78
N ASN A 358 -16.75 -2.88 -12.41
CA ASN A 358 -17.43 -4.18 -12.37
C ASN A 358 -17.07 -5.03 -11.14
N GLY A 359 -16.15 -4.56 -10.28
CA GLY A 359 -15.68 -5.34 -9.15
C GLY A 359 -14.70 -6.45 -9.54
N THR A 360 -14.37 -7.31 -8.57
CA THR A 360 -13.50 -8.48 -8.75
C THR A 360 -14.18 -9.73 -8.20
N GLU A 361 -14.01 -10.85 -8.91
CA GLU A 361 -14.44 -12.15 -8.40
C GLU A 361 -13.31 -12.76 -7.53
N THR A 362 -13.67 -13.27 -6.36
CA THR A 362 -12.74 -13.94 -5.46
C THR A 362 -13.00 -15.44 -5.42
N SER A 363 -11.95 -16.24 -5.61
CA SER A 363 -12.03 -17.69 -5.51
C SER A 363 -10.73 -18.28 -4.97
N GLY A 364 -10.82 -19.45 -4.33
CA GLY A 364 -9.63 -20.16 -3.83
C GLY A 364 -8.93 -19.48 -2.66
N LEU A 365 -9.66 -18.71 -1.84
CA LEU A 365 -9.13 -17.99 -0.67
C LEU A 365 -8.58 -18.95 0.38
N SER A 366 -7.44 -18.63 0.96
CA SER A 366 -6.93 -19.25 2.19
C SER A 366 -7.81 -18.85 3.39
N THR A 367 -7.67 -19.54 4.53
CA THR A 367 -8.45 -19.26 5.75
C THR A 367 -8.33 -17.79 6.18
N ILE A 368 -7.12 -17.22 6.16
CA ILE A 368 -6.92 -15.82 6.55
C ILE A 368 -7.57 -14.86 5.53
N GLN A 369 -7.48 -15.14 4.24
CA GLN A 369 -8.12 -14.34 3.20
C GLN A 369 -9.66 -14.44 3.28
N GLN A 370 -10.20 -15.62 3.58
CA GLN A 370 -11.63 -15.78 3.80
C GLN A 370 -12.10 -14.94 4.99
N SER A 371 -11.36 -14.99 6.13
CA SER A 371 -11.70 -14.16 7.29
C SER A 371 -11.62 -12.65 6.99
N ALA A 372 -10.70 -12.24 6.12
CA ALA A 372 -10.61 -10.85 5.66
C ALA A 372 -11.80 -10.46 4.79
N ALA A 373 -12.21 -11.31 3.86
CA ALA A 373 -13.40 -11.10 3.05
C ALA A 373 -14.67 -11.01 3.92
N ASP A 374 -14.79 -11.88 4.92
CA ASP A 374 -15.92 -11.88 5.86
C ASP A 374 -15.93 -10.60 6.73
N ALA A 375 -14.75 -10.13 7.17
CA ALA A 375 -14.63 -8.89 7.95
C ALA A 375 -14.99 -7.66 7.09
N ASN A 376 -14.57 -7.62 5.83
CA ASN A 376 -14.87 -6.52 4.91
C ASN A 376 -16.37 -6.26 4.73
N VAL A 377 -17.20 -7.29 4.78
CA VAL A 377 -18.67 -7.15 4.68
C VAL A 377 -19.25 -6.27 5.80
N HIS A 378 -18.57 -6.24 6.94
CA HIS A 378 -19.02 -5.51 8.13
C HIS A 378 -18.33 -4.16 8.34
N ILE A 379 -17.42 -3.74 7.45
CA ILE A 379 -16.83 -2.40 7.49
C ILE A 379 -17.92 -1.37 7.26
N THR A 380 -18.10 -0.44 8.21
CA THR A 380 -19.12 0.61 8.19
C THR A 380 -18.57 1.96 7.75
N GLY A 381 -17.28 2.19 7.95
CA GLY A 381 -16.60 3.40 7.54
C GLY A 381 -15.13 3.18 7.22
N LEU A 382 -14.63 3.99 6.29
CA LEU A 382 -13.26 3.96 5.81
C LEU A 382 -12.69 5.38 5.80
N ALA A 383 -11.51 5.58 6.38
CA ALA A 383 -10.76 6.83 6.30
C ALA A 383 -9.29 6.53 5.97
N GLU A 384 -8.65 7.42 5.22
CA GLU A 384 -7.23 7.31 4.92
C GLU A 384 -6.37 7.43 6.17
N ALA A 385 -5.11 7.00 6.09
CA ALA A 385 -4.13 7.11 7.15
C ALA A 385 -3.83 8.59 7.45
N VAL A 386 -4.13 9.05 8.67
CA VAL A 386 -4.08 10.49 9.02
C VAL A 386 -2.68 11.09 8.89
N GLN A 387 -1.63 10.31 9.10
CA GLN A 387 -0.25 10.76 8.94
C GLN A 387 0.15 11.00 7.47
N ASP A 388 -0.62 10.49 6.52
CA ASP A 388 -0.39 10.73 5.09
C ASP A 388 -0.96 12.09 4.62
N ALA A 389 -1.66 12.80 5.50
CA ALA A 389 -2.14 14.17 5.26
C ALA A 389 -1.16 15.26 5.72
N ILE A 390 -0.01 14.90 6.30
CA ILE A 390 1.04 15.83 6.70
C ILE A 390 2.30 15.63 5.86
N SER A 391 3.17 16.66 5.81
CA SER A 391 4.41 16.59 5.06
C SER A 391 5.32 15.44 5.51
N GLY A 392 6.19 14.96 4.64
CA GLY A 392 7.17 13.91 4.97
C GLY A 392 8.08 14.29 6.15
N GLU A 393 8.43 15.59 6.28
CA GLU A 393 9.22 16.07 7.42
C GLU A 393 8.42 16.00 8.73
N ALA A 394 7.16 16.40 8.71
CA ALA A 394 6.28 16.33 9.87
C ALA A 394 6.03 14.88 10.30
N LYS A 395 5.80 13.99 9.34
CA LYS A 395 5.63 12.55 9.55
C LYS A 395 6.87 11.93 10.20
N SER A 396 8.06 12.20 9.66
CA SER A 396 9.32 11.71 10.22
C SER A 396 9.57 12.20 11.64
N GLU A 397 9.30 13.49 11.92
CA GLU A 397 9.41 14.05 13.26
C GLU A 397 8.45 13.38 14.25
N LEU A 398 7.19 13.15 13.82
CA LEU A 398 6.19 12.46 14.64
C LEU A 398 6.67 11.06 15.02
N PHE A 399 7.13 10.27 14.06
CA PHE A 399 7.52 8.88 14.28
C PHE A 399 8.75 8.76 15.19
N ILE A 400 9.76 9.62 15.01
CA ILE A 400 10.93 9.70 15.88
C ILE A 400 10.56 10.07 17.33
N ASN A 401 9.46 10.81 17.53
CA ASN A 401 9.04 11.27 18.83
C ASN A 401 8.12 10.27 19.57
N ILE A 402 7.44 9.34 18.88
CA ILE A 402 6.60 8.32 19.55
C ILE A 402 7.40 7.51 20.59
N PRO A 403 8.59 6.96 20.30
CA PRO A 403 9.44 6.30 21.30
C PRO A 403 9.80 7.18 22.50
N LYS A 404 9.98 8.48 22.29
CA LYS A 404 10.30 9.44 23.38
C LYS A 404 9.09 9.68 24.28
N VAL A 405 7.88 9.72 23.69
CA VAL A 405 6.64 9.87 24.45
C VAL A 405 6.40 8.66 25.33
N VAL A 406 6.46 7.44 24.78
CA VAL A 406 6.18 6.23 25.55
C VAL A 406 7.19 6.00 26.67
N THR A 407 8.45 6.45 26.51
CA THR A 407 9.48 6.38 27.54
C THR A 407 9.49 7.57 28.51
N GLY A 408 8.58 8.53 28.33
CA GLY A 408 8.47 9.72 29.20
C GLY A 408 9.57 10.77 29.00
N GLN A 409 10.36 10.67 27.92
CA GLN A 409 11.38 11.67 27.57
C GLN A 409 10.80 12.94 26.95
N MET A 410 9.56 12.86 26.45
CA MET A 410 8.81 13.94 25.82
C MET A 410 7.34 13.78 26.16
N THR A 411 6.62 14.89 26.30
CA THR A 411 5.15 14.83 26.43
C THR A 411 4.50 14.62 25.07
N ALA A 412 3.30 14.03 25.04
CA ALA A 412 2.51 13.88 23.82
C ALA A 412 2.26 15.23 23.12
N ARG A 413 1.98 16.30 23.89
CA ARG A 413 1.81 17.65 23.34
C ARG A 413 3.07 18.17 22.64
N GLU A 414 4.24 18.04 23.27
CA GLU A 414 5.51 18.46 22.67
C GLU A 414 5.82 17.68 21.39
N ALA A 415 5.49 16.39 21.33
CA ALA A 415 5.69 15.56 20.15
C ALA A 415 4.81 16.00 18.97
N VAL A 416 3.53 16.24 19.22
CA VAL A 416 2.60 16.77 18.20
C VAL A 416 3.04 18.15 17.74
N GLU A 417 3.36 19.07 18.67
CA GLU A 417 3.81 20.42 18.34
C GLU A 417 5.08 20.39 17.47
N ALA A 418 6.07 19.56 17.83
CA ALA A 418 7.31 19.44 17.07
C ALA A 418 7.07 18.94 15.64
N ALA A 419 6.16 17.98 15.46
CA ALA A 419 5.80 17.47 14.15
C ALA A 419 5.06 18.53 13.31
N ILE A 420 4.03 19.18 13.87
CA ILE A 420 3.21 20.14 13.13
C ILE A 420 3.96 21.42 12.78
N ARG A 421 4.99 21.79 13.52
CA ARG A 421 5.90 22.89 13.12
C ARG A 421 6.66 22.63 11.83
N ARG A 422 6.75 21.37 11.39
CA ARG A 422 7.40 20.96 10.14
C ARG A 422 6.41 20.71 9.00
N ASN A 423 5.12 20.78 9.29
CA ASN A 423 4.06 20.64 8.30
C ASN A 423 3.85 21.99 7.59
#